data_7ce28b070ccc9805385646da5b7e5607
#
_entry.id   7ce28b070ccc9805385646da5b7e5607
#
_cell.length_a   1.000
_cell.length_b   1.000
_cell.length_c   1.000
_cell.angle_alpha   90.00
_cell.angle_beta   90.00
_cell.angle_gamma   90.00
#
_symmetry.space_group_name_H-M   'P 1'
#
loop_
_entity.id
_entity.type
_entity.pdbx_description
1 polymer ?
#
loop_
_entity_poly.entity_id
_entity_poly.type
_entity_poly.pdbx_seq_one_letter_code
_entity_poly.pdbx_strand_id
1 'polypeptide(L)'
;MKNILLCLFIVFSATIQAQKIKVACVGNSVTYGHGIENREKNSYPAQLQRMLGNEYEVANFGKSGATLLRKGHRPYNEQEECKAALDFAADRVVIHLGLNDTDPRDWPNYRDDFTKDYLTLIDAFRQANPKCEIWICRLTPISHRHTRFKSGTRNWYWQIQQNIEDIAVLAHTGLIDLHTELYDRPDLLPDALHPTAEGAGIIARTVYRALTGNYGGLQMPVIYSNNMVLQREKPLRIAGTANAGEKVTVSIAGQKGEAITTSDGKWSVILPPMKAGGPYTLSISAESGKLDYTNILIGEVWLCSGQSNMAFQVSSAVDSQRKAFLEFAARKPQIRLFDMKPRWLTNAVEWDISTLDSLNRLQYYRDTEWKECNEETTNRFSAVAFAFGQMLSDSLQVPVGLILNAI
;
A
#
# COMPACT_ATOMS: atom_id res chain seq x y z
N MET A 1 62.16 40.99 33.52
CA MET A 1 61.00 40.14 33.91
C MET A 1 59.84 40.51 32.96
N LYS A 2 59.56 39.67 32.00
CA LYS A 2 58.47 39.86 31.05
C LYS A 2 57.29 39.01 31.54
N ASN A 3 56.18 39.67 31.92
CA ASN A 3 54.95 38.98 32.27
C ASN A 3 54.18 38.64 30.98
N ILE A 4 54.01 37.33 30.72
CA ILE A 4 53.17 36.80 29.66
C ILE A 4 51.76 36.62 30.26
N LEU A 5 50.81 37.43 29.78
CA LEU A 5 49.39 37.31 30.13
C LEU A 5 48.77 36.24 29.22
N LEU A 6 48.42 35.07 29.76
CA LEU A 6 47.76 33.98 29.05
C LEU A 6 46.26 34.24 29.06
N CYS A 7 45.70 34.73 27.94
CA CYS A 7 44.26 34.84 27.77
C CYS A 7 43.66 33.47 27.40
N LEU A 8 42.93 32.89 28.35
CA LEU A 8 42.15 31.64 28.12
C LEU A 8 40.88 32.01 27.38
N PHE A 9 40.81 31.67 26.10
CA PHE A 9 39.56 31.72 25.34
C PHE A 9 38.73 30.50 25.65
N ILE A 10 37.67 30.64 26.45
CA ILE A 10 36.67 29.62 26.65
C ILE A 10 35.72 29.69 25.45
N VAL A 11 35.88 28.76 24.51
CA VAL A 11 34.91 28.57 23.41
C VAL A 11 33.68 27.86 23.97
N PHE A 12 32.61 28.60 24.18
CA PHE A 12 31.29 27.99 24.47
C PHE A 12 30.75 27.42 23.13
N SER A 13 30.90 26.13 22.94
CA SER A 13 30.19 25.41 21.88
C SER A 13 28.72 25.29 22.29
N ALA A 14 27.90 26.27 21.93
CA ALA A 14 26.45 26.12 22.01
C ALA A 14 26.03 25.05 20.98
N THR A 15 25.73 23.85 21.42
CA THR A 15 25.04 22.87 20.60
C THR A 15 23.65 23.42 20.32
N ILE A 16 23.44 23.97 19.12
CA ILE A 16 22.09 24.29 18.63
C ILE A 16 21.41 22.93 18.42
N GLN A 17 20.62 22.49 19.40
CA GLN A 17 19.76 21.35 19.24
C GLN A 17 18.65 21.77 18.23
N ALA A 18 18.65 21.15 17.04
CA ALA A 18 17.63 21.43 16.05
C ALA A 18 16.24 21.22 16.66
N GLN A 19 15.34 22.18 16.45
CA GLN A 19 13.97 22.08 16.93
C GLN A 19 13.29 20.89 16.26
N LYS A 20 12.67 20.01 17.05
CA LYS A 20 11.96 18.85 16.52
C LYS A 20 10.72 19.28 15.74
N ILE A 21 10.42 18.54 14.68
CA ILE A 21 9.16 18.68 13.93
C ILE A 21 8.03 18.09 14.77
N LYS A 22 7.08 18.90 15.15
CA LYS A 22 5.95 18.50 15.97
C LYS A 22 4.83 17.90 15.12
N VAL A 23 4.35 16.71 15.48
CA VAL A 23 3.23 16.01 14.82
C VAL A 23 2.10 15.79 15.82
N ALA A 24 0.94 16.38 15.57
CA ALA A 24 -0.27 16.17 16.36
C ALA A 24 -1.14 15.09 15.71
N CYS A 25 -1.36 13.97 16.41
CA CYS A 25 -2.34 12.97 16.02
C CYS A 25 -3.67 13.24 16.72
N VAL A 26 -4.60 13.84 16.00
CA VAL A 26 -5.93 14.28 16.47
C VAL A 26 -6.96 13.22 16.07
N GLY A 27 -7.85 12.84 17.00
CA GLY A 27 -8.87 11.86 16.62
C GLY A 27 -9.70 11.29 17.76
N ASN A 28 -10.31 10.16 17.48
CA ASN A 28 -11.21 9.44 18.35
C ASN A 28 -10.51 8.27 19.09
N SER A 29 -11.25 7.22 19.42
CA SER A 29 -10.75 6.03 20.11
C SER A 29 -9.66 5.26 19.33
N VAL A 30 -9.66 5.30 18.00
CA VAL A 30 -8.62 4.69 17.17
C VAL A 30 -7.29 5.43 17.38
N THR A 31 -7.29 6.75 17.37
CA THR A 31 -6.10 7.57 17.66
C THR A 31 -5.66 7.41 19.11
N TYR A 32 -6.61 7.40 20.05
CA TYR A 32 -6.34 7.13 21.46
C TYR A 32 -5.62 5.79 21.67
N GLY A 33 -5.98 4.76 20.89
CA GLY A 33 -5.50 3.38 21.05
C GLY A 33 -6.36 2.56 21.99
N HIS A 34 -7.70 2.69 21.87
CA HIS A 34 -8.64 1.95 22.69
C HIS A 34 -8.50 0.44 22.49
N GLY A 35 -8.44 -0.32 23.59
CA GLY A 35 -8.30 -1.78 23.57
C GLY A 35 -6.89 -2.31 23.28
N ILE A 36 -5.90 -1.43 23.05
CA ILE A 36 -4.51 -1.83 22.79
C ILE A 36 -3.73 -1.95 24.11
N GLU A 37 -3.15 -3.10 24.35
CA GLU A 37 -2.22 -3.30 25.46
C GLU A 37 -0.96 -2.43 25.30
N ASN A 38 -0.45 -1.87 26.42
CA ASN A 38 0.68 -0.95 26.42
C ASN A 38 0.51 0.16 25.37
N ARG A 39 -0.62 0.83 25.43
CA ARG A 39 -1.03 1.88 24.51
C ARG A 39 0.05 2.92 24.24
N GLU A 40 0.82 3.30 25.28
CA GLU A 40 1.93 4.25 25.22
C GLU A 40 3.04 3.81 24.26
N LYS A 41 3.10 2.51 23.93
CA LYS A 41 4.04 1.93 22.98
C LYS A 41 3.37 1.47 21.68
N ASN A 42 2.13 1.02 21.76
CA ASN A 42 1.50 0.25 20.69
C ASN A 42 0.37 0.98 19.97
N SER A 43 -0.11 2.15 20.44
CA SER A 43 -1.01 2.99 19.66
C SER A 43 -0.33 3.49 18.38
N TYR A 44 -1.10 3.85 17.34
CA TYR A 44 -0.51 4.29 16.08
C TYR A 44 0.37 5.54 16.24
N PRO A 45 0.04 6.55 17.08
CA PRO A 45 0.95 7.68 17.29
C PRO A 45 2.29 7.28 17.90
N ALA A 46 2.27 6.35 18.86
CA ALA A 46 3.50 5.85 19.48
C ALA A 46 4.36 5.04 18.50
N GLN A 47 3.73 4.24 17.63
CA GLN A 47 4.44 3.53 16.57
C GLN A 47 4.97 4.50 15.50
N LEU A 48 4.19 5.52 15.15
CA LEU A 48 4.61 6.59 14.24
C LEU A 48 5.84 7.34 14.77
N GLN A 49 5.87 7.67 16.07
CA GLN A 49 7.05 8.27 16.70
C GLN A 49 8.32 7.44 16.49
N ARG A 50 8.22 6.12 16.64
CA ARG A 50 9.39 5.23 16.41
C ARG A 50 9.84 5.20 14.95
N MET A 51 8.89 5.29 14.02
CA MET A 51 9.20 5.32 12.58
C MET A 51 9.83 6.65 12.15
N LEU A 52 9.35 7.76 12.69
CA LEU A 52 9.85 9.10 12.37
C LEU A 52 11.19 9.43 13.06
N GLY A 53 11.51 8.73 14.16
CA GLY A 53 12.78 8.92 14.88
C GLY A 53 12.82 10.19 15.74
N ASN A 54 14.07 10.57 16.12
CA ASN A 54 14.31 11.61 17.12
C ASN A 54 14.18 13.04 16.60
N GLU A 55 14.12 13.23 15.30
CA GLU A 55 13.91 14.55 14.67
C GLU A 55 12.46 15.02 14.79
N TYR A 56 11.56 14.13 15.18
CA TYR A 56 10.15 14.40 15.34
C TYR A 56 9.70 14.27 16.81
N GLU A 57 8.62 14.98 17.14
CA GLU A 57 7.88 14.85 18.39
C GLU A 57 6.42 14.58 18.06
N VAL A 58 5.97 13.33 18.24
CA VAL A 58 4.60 12.89 17.94
C VAL A 58 3.78 12.86 19.22
N ALA A 59 2.68 13.61 19.25
CA ALA A 59 1.75 13.66 20.37
C ALA A 59 0.39 13.05 20.02
N ASN A 60 -0.18 12.30 20.98
CA ASN A 60 -1.47 11.64 20.84
C ASN A 60 -2.56 12.48 21.51
N PHE A 61 -3.43 13.07 20.70
CA PHE A 61 -4.60 13.84 21.13
C PHE A 61 -5.92 13.13 20.79
N GLY A 62 -5.92 11.80 20.84
CA GLY A 62 -7.10 10.99 20.64
C GLY A 62 -8.03 11.00 21.85
N LYS A 63 -9.34 11.16 21.61
CA LYS A 63 -10.40 11.07 22.62
C LYS A 63 -11.41 10.00 22.27
N SER A 64 -11.50 8.93 23.07
CA SER A 64 -12.47 7.87 22.84
C SER A 64 -13.90 8.41 22.81
N GLY A 65 -14.65 8.03 21.77
CA GLY A 65 -16.04 8.43 21.57
C GLY A 65 -16.23 9.85 21.01
N ALA A 66 -15.15 10.60 20.74
CA ALA A 66 -15.28 11.96 20.22
C ALA A 66 -15.87 12.00 18.81
N THR A 67 -16.79 12.95 18.59
CA THR A 67 -17.40 13.30 17.31
C THR A 67 -16.72 14.51 16.69
N LEU A 68 -16.75 14.62 15.38
CA LEU A 68 -16.38 15.84 14.69
C LEU A 68 -17.48 16.90 14.84
N LEU A 69 -18.75 16.48 14.65
CA LEU A 69 -19.92 17.34 14.80
C LEU A 69 -19.91 18.05 16.16
N ARG A 70 -19.97 19.37 16.13
CA ARG A 70 -20.00 20.22 17.36
C ARG A 70 -21.29 20.06 18.16
N LYS A 71 -22.36 19.61 17.54
CA LYS A 71 -23.63 19.25 18.17
C LYS A 71 -23.75 17.76 18.47
N GLY A 72 -22.70 16.98 18.18
CA GLY A 72 -22.67 15.54 18.42
C GLY A 72 -22.70 15.21 19.92
N HIS A 73 -22.86 13.93 20.24
CA HIS A 73 -23.00 13.49 21.64
C HIS A 73 -21.70 13.65 22.47
N ARG A 74 -20.53 13.84 21.82
CA ARG A 74 -19.25 14.11 22.46
C ARG A 74 -18.35 14.94 21.52
N PRO A 75 -18.60 16.23 21.34
CA PRO A 75 -17.89 17.09 20.43
C PRO A 75 -16.39 17.16 20.76
N TYR A 76 -15.52 16.91 19.79
CA TYR A 76 -14.06 16.94 20.00
C TYR A 76 -13.56 18.33 20.38
N ASN A 77 -14.14 19.39 19.82
CA ASN A 77 -13.77 20.77 20.12
C ASN A 77 -14.00 21.19 21.59
N GLU A 78 -14.80 20.43 22.35
CA GLU A 78 -15.05 20.65 23.77
C GLU A 78 -14.16 19.78 24.68
N GLN A 79 -13.32 18.92 24.12
CA GLN A 79 -12.48 18.04 24.93
C GLN A 79 -11.13 18.69 25.25
N GLU A 80 -10.57 18.34 26.42
CA GLU A 80 -9.23 18.78 26.86
C GLU A 80 -8.15 18.41 25.81
N GLU A 81 -8.31 17.28 25.14
CA GLU A 81 -7.40 16.83 24.10
C GLU A 81 -7.37 17.77 22.90
N CYS A 82 -8.49 18.39 22.53
CA CYS A 82 -8.53 19.42 21.49
C CYS A 82 -7.75 20.66 21.88
N LYS A 83 -7.98 21.16 23.10
CA LYS A 83 -7.26 22.30 23.63
C LYS A 83 -5.76 22.03 23.67
N ALA A 84 -5.36 20.88 24.22
CA ALA A 84 -3.96 20.49 24.28
C ALA A 84 -3.32 20.36 22.89
N ALA A 85 -4.06 19.87 21.88
CA ALA A 85 -3.59 19.78 20.50
C ALA A 85 -3.36 21.16 19.87
N LEU A 86 -4.22 22.12 20.15
CA LEU A 86 -4.06 23.50 19.68
C LEU A 86 -2.89 24.20 20.39
N ASP A 87 -2.77 24.04 21.72
CA ASP A 87 -1.67 24.59 22.52
C ASP A 87 -0.30 23.99 22.12
N PHE A 88 -0.29 22.75 21.62
CA PHE A 88 0.92 22.08 21.10
C PHE A 88 1.49 22.78 19.88
N ALA A 89 0.66 23.49 19.10
CA ALA A 89 1.04 24.26 17.90
C ALA A 89 1.92 23.44 16.95
N ALA A 90 1.41 22.29 16.51
CA ALA A 90 2.14 21.30 15.70
C ALA A 90 2.52 21.86 14.32
N ASP A 91 3.66 21.39 13.78
CA ASP A 91 4.07 21.63 12.40
C ASP A 91 3.27 20.77 11.42
N ARG A 92 2.85 19.58 11.87
CA ARG A 92 2.04 18.64 11.10
C ARG A 92 0.88 18.13 11.93
N VAL A 93 -0.33 18.15 11.36
CA VAL A 93 -1.55 17.71 12.02
C VAL A 93 -2.21 16.62 11.22
N VAL A 94 -2.49 15.47 11.86
CA VAL A 94 -3.19 14.32 11.26
C VAL A 94 -4.53 14.17 11.97
N ILE A 95 -5.65 14.33 11.26
CA ILE A 95 -7.00 14.34 11.83
C ILE A 95 -7.76 13.09 11.39
N HIS A 96 -8.14 12.23 12.34
CA HIS A 96 -8.99 11.05 12.15
C HIS A 96 -10.27 11.17 12.98
N LEU A 97 -11.23 11.97 12.52
CA LEU A 97 -12.55 12.20 13.13
C LEU A 97 -13.67 11.94 12.12
N GLY A 98 -14.86 11.65 12.61
CA GLY A 98 -16.05 11.32 11.82
C GLY A 98 -16.60 9.92 12.09
N LEU A 99 -15.82 9.02 12.70
CA LEU A 99 -16.23 7.63 12.93
C LEU A 99 -17.40 7.53 13.92
N ASN A 100 -17.37 8.31 15.00
CA ASN A 100 -18.45 8.35 16.00
C ASN A 100 -19.67 9.13 15.54
N ASP A 101 -19.51 9.98 14.54
CA ASP A 101 -20.59 10.76 13.91
C ASP A 101 -21.58 9.85 13.18
N THR A 102 -21.24 8.56 12.91
CA THR A 102 -22.16 7.54 12.44
C THR A 102 -23.21 7.14 13.47
N ASP A 103 -23.21 7.70 14.68
CA ASP A 103 -24.23 7.44 15.70
C ASP A 103 -25.60 7.98 15.27
N PRO A 104 -26.71 7.23 15.52
CA PRO A 104 -28.07 7.70 15.22
C PRO A 104 -28.47 9.00 15.92
N ARG A 105 -27.78 9.38 16.99
CA ARG A 105 -28.01 10.67 17.70
C ARG A 105 -27.40 11.85 16.95
N ASP A 106 -26.41 11.61 16.09
CA ASP A 106 -25.58 12.63 15.47
C ASP A 106 -25.93 12.83 14.00
N TRP A 107 -25.57 11.87 13.12
CA TRP A 107 -25.62 12.04 11.68
C TRP A 107 -27.00 12.41 11.11
N PRO A 108 -28.10 11.72 11.46
CA PRO A 108 -29.41 12.06 10.92
C PRO A 108 -29.88 13.47 11.26
N ASN A 109 -29.36 14.02 12.38
CA ASN A 109 -29.82 15.31 12.92
C ASN A 109 -28.91 16.46 12.49
N TYR A 110 -27.61 16.24 12.28
CA TYR A 110 -26.62 17.32 12.15
C TYR A 110 -25.68 17.15 10.95
N ARG A 111 -25.94 16.23 10.03
CA ARG A 111 -25.08 15.96 8.87
C ARG A 111 -24.74 17.20 8.03
N ASP A 112 -25.67 18.13 7.92
CA ASP A 112 -25.50 19.35 7.13
C ASP A 112 -24.48 20.32 7.77
N ASP A 113 -24.17 20.15 9.04
CA ASP A 113 -23.14 20.91 9.77
C ASP A 113 -21.72 20.31 9.57
N PHE A 114 -21.58 19.04 9.11
CA PHE A 114 -20.32 18.30 9.15
C PHE A 114 -19.17 19.00 8.42
N THR A 115 -19.39 19.43 7.19
CA THR A 115 -18.36 20.14 6.42
C THR A 115 -17.95 21.44 7.09
N LYS A 116 -18.89 22.22 7.58
CA LYS A 116 -18.63 23.49 8.29
C LYS A 116 -17.82 23.25 9.57
N ASP A 117 -18.21 22.26 10.36
CA ASP A 117 -17.56 21.96 11.63
C ASP A 117 -16.13 21.45 11.40
N TYR A 118 -15.91 20.65 10.33
CA TYR A 118 -14.58 20.18 9.96
C TYR A 118 -13.66 21.34 9.52
N LEU A 119 -14.16 22.21 8.64
CA LEU A 119 -13.43 23.40 8.21
C LEU A 119 -13.08 24.31 9.40
N THR A 120 -14.00 24.47 10.36
CA THR A 120 -13.74 25.24 11.58
C THR A 120 -12.59 24.63 12.40
N LEU A 121 -12.53 23.30 12.51
CA LEU A 121 -11.42 22.62 13.20
C LEU A 121 -10.09 22.81 12.47
N ILE A 122 -10.07 22.65 11.14
CA ILE A 122 -8.89 22.91 10.31
C ILE A 122 -8.39 24.33 10.50
N ASP A 123 -9.28 25.32 10.47
CA ASP A 123 -8.92 26.72 10.63
C ASP A 123 -8.38 27.02 12.04
N ALA A 124 -8.89 26.35 13.08
CA ALA A 124 -8.34 26.47 14.43
C ALA A 124 -6.88 26.01 14.51
N PHE A 125 -6.51 24.92 13.84
CA PHE A 125 -5.10 24.48 13.76
C PHE A 125 -4.24 25.45 12.96
N ARG A 126 -4.75 26.00 11.85
CA ARG A 126 -4.05 27.03 11.08
C ARG A 126 -3.85 28.33 11.85
N GLN A 127 -4.78 28.69 12.73
CA GLN A 127 -4.62 29.82 13.64
C GLN A 127 -3.58 29.56 14.72
N ALA A 128 -3.52 28.34 15.26
CA ALA A 128 -2.53 27.94 16.25
C ALA A 128 -1.10 27.93 15.68
N ASN A 129 -0.94 27.45 14.44
CA ASN A 129 0.32 27.52 13.68
C ASN A 129 0.02 27.77 12.19
N PRO A 130 0.19 28.98 11.67
CA PRO A 130 -0.08 29.32 10.26
C PRO A 130 0.76 28.56 9.23
N LYS A 131 1.84 27.92 9.66
CA LYS A 131 2.71 27.10 8.81
C LYS A 131 2.43 25.62 8.89
N CYS A 132 1.43 25.20 9.67
CA CYS A 132 1.14 23.80 9.85
C CYS A 132 0.64 23.15 8.54
N GLU A 133 1.16 21.98 8.27
CA GLU A 133 0.64 21.10 7.22
C GLU A 133 -0.45 20.21 7.84
N ILE A 134 -1.60 20.13 7.18
CA ILE A 134 -2.74 19.36 7.69
C ILE A 134 -3.07 18.21 6.75
N TRP A 135 -3.20 17.01 7.31
CA TRP A 135 -3.73 15.83 6.67
C TRP A 135 -5.01 15.41 7.36
N ILE A 136 -6.06 15.17 6.59
CA ILE A 136 -7.28 14.54 7.09
C ILE A 136 -7.36 13.10 6.60
N CYS A 137 -7.96 12.22 7.38
CA CYS A 137 -7.94 10.80 7.12
C CYS A 137 -9.31 10.29 6.66
N ARG A 138 -9.33 9.46 5.59
CA ARG A 138 -10.45 8.55 5.39
C ARG A 138 -10.55 7.65 6.63
N LEU A 139 -11.78 7.39 7.05
CA LEU A 139 -12.05 6.63 8.27
C LEU A 139 -11.55 5.19 8.15
N THR A 140 -11.00 4.65 9.23
CA THR A 140 -10.77 3.21 9.34
C THR A 140 -12.07 2.43 9.14
N PRO A 141 -12.03 1.20 8.57
CA PRO A 141 -13.24 0.45 8.33
C PRO A 141 -13.97 0.07 9.62
N ILE A 142 -15.31 0.02 9.54
CA ILE A 142 -16.14 -0.69 10.52
C ILE A 142 -16.52 -2.03 9.90
N SER A 143 -16.15 -3.15 10.55
CA SER A 143 -16.50 -4.46 10.04
C SER A 143 -18.02 -4.67 10.02
N HIS A 144 -18.50 -5.40 9.01
CA HIS A 144 -19.91 -5.81 8.89
C HIS A 144 -20.47 -6.54 10.12
N ARG A 145 -19.62 -7.08 10.98
CA ARG A 145 -20.01 -7.73 12.24
C ARG A 145 -20.41 -6.73 13.32
N HIS A 146 -20.05 -5.46 13.19
CA HIS A 146 -20.40 -4.45 14.19
C HIS A 146 -21.89 -4.17 14.19
N THR A 147 -22.50 -4.06 15.39
CA THR A 147 -23.94 -3.86 15.55
C THR A 147 -24.47 -2.59 14.89
N ARG A 148 -23.67 -1.54 14.82
CA ARG A 148 -23.99 -0.29 14.10
C ARG A 148 -24.25 -0.49 12.61
N PHE A 149 -23.63 -1.51 11.97
CA PHE A 149 -23.81 -1.79 10.52
C PHE A 149 -25.10 -2.52 10.18
N LYS A 150 -25.92 -2.86 11.16
CA LYS A 150 -27.22 -3.53 10.93
C LYS A 150 -28.36 -2.55 10.59
N SER A 151 -28.15 -1.25 10.72
CA SER A 151 -29.11 -0.21 10.36
C SER A 151 -28.46 0.80 9.42
N GLY A 152 -29.14 1.80 8.90
CA GLY A 152 -28.62 2.79 7.93
C GLY A 152 -27.23 3.40 8.17
N THR A 153 -26.59 3.11 9.30
CA THR A 153 -25.26 3.56 9.72
C THR A 153 -24.16 3.24 8.68
N ARG A 154 -24.27 2.15 7.91
CA ARG A 154 -23.35 1.86 6.82
C ARG A 154 -23.41 2.94 5.73
N ASN A 155 -24.61 3.40 5.37
CA ASN A 155 -24.77 4.45 4.38
C ASN A 155 -24.25 5.79 4.91
N TRP A 156 -24.46 6.09 6.19
CA TRP A 156 -23.90 7.29 6.84
C TRP A 156 -22.38 7.28 6.87
N TYR A 157 -21.77 6.14 7.16
CA TYR A 157 -20.32 5.96 7.09
C TYR A 157 -19.77 6.36 5.71
N TRP A 158 -20.39 5.88 4.62
CA TRP A 158 -19.96 6.22 3.27
C TRP A 158 -20.24 7.69 2.89
N GLN A 159 -21.31 8.28 3.40
CA GLN A 159 -21.57 9.71 3.27
C GLN A 159 -20.48 10.54 3.96
N ILE A 160 -20.07 10.15 5.17
CA ILE A 160 -18.98 10.80 5.91
C ILE A 160 -17.66 10.66 5.16
N GLN A 161 -17.33 9.46 4.62
CA GLN A 161 -16.15 9.26 3.81
C GLN A 161 -16.10 10.22 2.62
N GLN A 162 -17.21 10.34 1.89
CA GLN A 162 -17.31 11.27 0.75
C GLN A 162 -17.12 12.73 1.20
N ASN A 163 -17.76 13.13 2.29
CA ASN A 163 -17.57 14.49 2.84
C ASN A 163 -16.10 14.75 3.21
N ILE A 164 -15.40 13.78 3.80
CA ILE A 164 -13.97 13.92 4.13
C ILE A 164 -13.13 14.13 2.86
N GLU A 165 -13.40 13.37 1.81
CA GLU A 165 -12.70 13.50 0.52
C GLU A 165 -12.95 14.89 -0.10
N ASP A 166 -14.20 15.35 -0.09
CA ASP A 166 -14.57 16.68 -0.60
C ASP A 166 -13.95 17.81 0.23
N ILE A 167 -13.90 17.65 1.57
CA ILE A 167 -13.25 18.61 2.47
C ILE A 167 -11.75 18.67 2.22
N ALA A 168 -11.08 17.56 1.96
CA ALA A 168 -9.65 17.56 1.64
C ALA A 168 -9.34 18.45 0.44
N VAL A 169 -10.16 18.37 -0.60
CA VAL A 169 -10.04 19.21 -1.80
C VAL A 169 -10.37 20.67 -1.46
N LEU A 170 -11.49 20.92 -0.79
CA LEU A 170 -11.99 22.26 -0.47
C LEU A 170 -11.03 23.03 0.45
N ALA A 171 -10.46 22.36 1.44
CA ALA A 171 -9.56 22.96 2.41
C ALA A 171 -8.08 22.90 1.98
N HIS A 172 -7.76 22.33 0.81
CA HIS A 172 -6.38 22.12 0.36
C HIS A 172 -5.52 21.41 1.42
N THR A 173 -6.03 20.33 2.00
CA THR A 173 -5.28 19.47 2.94
C THR A 173 -4.76 18.23 2.23
N GLY A 174 -3.79 17.54 2.85
CA GLY A 174 -3.48 16.16 2.46
C GLY A 174 -4.65 15.23 2.84
N LEU A 175 -4.80 14.13 2.08
CA LEU A 175 -5.74 13.06 2.37
C LEU A 175 -4.98 11.76 2.61
N ILE A 176 -5.21 11.11 3.75
CA ILE A 176 -4.61 9.81 4.09
C ILE A 176 -5.69 8.74 4.06
N ASP A 177 -5.48 7.69 3.25
CA ASP A 177 -6.41 6.56 3.17
C ASP A 177 -6.12 5.53 4.27
N LEU A 178 -6.79 5.63 5.42
CA LEU A 178 -6.72 4.63 6.48
C LEU A 178 -7.74 3.49 6.31
N HIS A 179 -8.60 3.57 5.28
CA HIS A 179 -9.62 2.57 5.03
C HIS A 179 -9.06 1.35 4.30
N THR A 180 -8.43 1.57 3.16
CA THR A 180 -8.07 0.51 2.20
C THR A 180 -7.13 -0.54 2.81
N GLU A 181 -6.11 -0.12 3.54
CA GLU A 181 -5.11 -1.03 4.14
C GLU A 181 -5.69 -1.95 5.24
N LEU A 182 -6.84 -1.60 5.82
CA LEU A 182 -7.50 -2.37 6.89
C LEU A 182 -8.79 -3.04 6.44
N TYR A 183 -9.33 -2.67 5.27
CA TYR A 183 -10.66 -3.13 4.84
C TYR A 183 -10.76 -4.65 4.74
N ASP A 184 -9.76 -5.30 4.17
CA ASP A 184 -9.69 -6.75 4.01
C ASP A 184 -9.03 -7.47 5.21
N ARG A 185 -8.82 -6.74 6.33
CA ARG A 185 -8.18 -7.25 7.55
C ARG A 185 -9.12 -7.20 8.77
N PRO A 186 -10.32 -7.84 8.68
CA PRO A 186 -11.24 -7.87 9.81
C PRO A 186 -10.69 -8.63 11.04
N ASP A 187 -9.67 -9.46 10.86
CA ASP A 187 -8.90 -10.11 11.91
C ASP A 187 -8.19 -9.10 12.83
N LEU A 188 -7.82 -7.94 12.30
CA LEU A 188 -7.18 -6.86 13.05
C LEU A 188 -8.17 -5.94 13.77
N LEU A 189 -9.47 -6.19 13.65
CA LEU A 189 -10.55 -5.44 14.29
C LEU A 189 -11.36 -6.38 15.19
N PRO A 190 -10.86 -6.79 16.36
CA PRO A 190 -11.46 -7.86 17.18
C PRO A 190 -12.87 -7.53 17.65
N ASP A 191 -13.17 -6.28 17.96
CA ASP A 191 -14.52 -5.79 18.29
C ASP A 191 -15.26 -5.21 17.06
N ALA A 192 -14.74 -5.48 15.86
CA ALA A 192 -15.24 -5.01 14.57
C ALA A 192 -15.08 -3.49 14.31
N LEU A 193 -14.33 -2.77 15.13
CA LEU A 193 -14.14 -1.32 15.08
C LEU A 193 -12.72 -0.87 15.42
N HIS A 194 -12.18 -1.32 16.55
CA HIS A 194 -10.89 -0.87 17.06
C HIS A 194 -9.76 -1.79 16.61
N PRO A 195 -8.66 -1.23 16.08
CA PRO A 195 -7.54 -2.03 15.61
C PRO A 195 -6.73 -2.65 16.77
N THR A 196 -6.18 -3.83 16.51
CA THR A 196 -5.12 -4.42 17.34
C THR A 196 -3.84 -3.57 17.26
N ALA A 197 -2.80 -3.93 18.04
CA ALA A 197 -1.48 -3.31 17.91
C ALA A 197 -0.88 -3.45 16.50
N GLU A 198 -1.11 -4.58 15.81
CA GLU A 198 -0.71 -4.78 14.40
C GLU A 198 -1.50 -3.84 13.47
N GLY A 199 -2.82 -3.74 13.63
CA GLY A 199 -3.65 -2.81 12.88
C GLY A 199 -3.25 -1.35 13.10
N ALA A 200 -2.93 -0.97 14.33
CA ALA A 200 -2.36 0.35 14.65
C ALA A 200 -1.00 0.57 13.97
N GLY A 201 -0.19 -0.47 13.79
CA GLY A 201 1.06 -0.43 13.03
C GLY A 201 0.85 -0.20 11.53
N ILE A 202 -0.22 -0.73 10.95
CA ILE A 202 -0.62 -0.43 9.57
C ILE A 202 -0.98 1.05 9.45
N ILE A 203 -1.82 1.57 10.35
CA ILE A 203 -2.18 2.99 10.38
C ILE A 203 -0.92 3.87 10.49
N ALA A 204 -0.01 3.53 11.41
CA ALA A 204 1.24 4.27 11.61
C ALA A 204 2.10 4.31 10.33
N ARG A 205 2.24 3.20 9.61
CA ARG A 205 2.96 3.15 8.33
C ARG A 205 2.29 3.99 7.25
N THR A 206 0.98 3.95 7.16
CA THR A 206 0.23 4.74 6.18
C THR A 206 0.39 6.24 6.44
N VAL A 207 0.29 6.66 7.71
CA VAL A 207 0.58 8.05 8.11
C VAL A 207 2.04 8.41 7.85
N TYR A 208 2.99 7.56 8.22
CA TYR A 208 4.43 7.77 7.97
C TYR A 208 4.71 8.04 6.49
N ARG A 209 4.18 7.21 5.60
CA ARG A 209 4.33 7.36 4.15
C ARG A 209 3.77 8.70 3.67
N ALA A 210 2.58 9.07 4.14
CA ALA A 210 1.96 10.34 3.76
C ALA A 210 2.77 11.56 4.22
N LEU A 211 3.30 11.52 5.47
CA LEU A 211 4.07 12.62 6.03
C LEU A 211 5.47 12.78 5.44
N THR A 212 6.11 11.67 5.07
CA THR A 212 7.52 11.66 4.64
C THR A 212 7.70 11.47 3.14
N GLY A 213 6.69 10.98 2.45
CA GLY A 213 6.82 10.52 1.06
C GLY A 213 7.67 9.26 0.91
N ASN A 214 8.10 8.62 2.01
CA ASN A 214 8.92 7.43 1.98
C ASN A 214 8.08 6.16 1.86
N TYR A 215 8.06 5.58 0.67
CA TYR A 215 7.36 4.32 0.34
C TYR A 215 8.29 3.10 0.32
N GLY A 216 9.54 3.24 0.81
CA GLY A 216 10.52 2.16 0.83
C GLY A 216 11.36 2.07 -0.45
N GLY A 217 11.38 3.13 -1.26
CA GLY A 217 12.15 3.22 -2.49
C GLY A 217 11.55 2.47 -3.68
N LEU A 218 12.36 2.28 -4.72
CA LEU A 218 11.95 1.67 -5.98
C LEU A 218 11.62 0.18 -5.81
N GLN A 219 10.37 -0.19 -6.09
CA GLN A 219 9.88 -1.57 -6.01
C GLN A 219 9.00 -1.91 -7.21
N MET A 220 9.02 -3.18 -7.62
CA MET A 220 8.22 -3.69 -8.72
C MET A 220 7.31 -4.83 -8.28
N PRO A 221 6.10 -4.94 -8.83
CA PRO A 221 5.26 -6.12 -8.66
C PRO A 221 5.98 -7.40 -9.12
N VAL A 222 5.69 -8.53 -8.47
CA VAL A 222 6.32 -9.84 -8.72
C VAL A 222 6.22 -10.33 -10.17
N ILE A 223 5.25 -9.83 -10.93
CA ILE A 223 5.11 -10.14 -12.36
C ILE A 223 6.32 -9.66 -13.19
N TYR A 224 7.06 -8.66 -12.70
CA TYR A 224 8.29 -8.21 -13.32
C TYR A 224 9.47 -8.99 -12.72
N SER A 225 10.00 -9.91 -13.51
CA SER A 225 11.20 -10.69 -13.16
C SER A 225 12.01 -11.00 -14.42
N ASN A 226 13.19 -11.55 -14.23
CA ASN A 226 13.96 -12.09 -15.35
C ASN A 226 13.12 -13.10 -16.15
N ASN A 227 13.41 -13.26 -17.43
CA ASN A 227 12.75 -14.18 -18.35
C ASN A 227 11.30 -13.79 -18.71
N MET A 228 10.74 -12.66 -18.26
CA MET A 228 9.36 -12.29 -18.60
C MET A 228 9.17 -12.04 -20.11
N VAL A 229 7.91 -12.16 -20.54
CA VAL A 229 7.47 -11.72 -21.86
C VAL A 229 6.61 -10.48 -21.70
N LEU A 230 6.87 -9.45 -22.49
CA LEU A 230 6.01 -8.27 -22.61
C LEU A 230 5.22 -8.32 -23.92
N GLN A 231 3.98 -7.82 -23.90
CA GLN A 231 3.08 -7.89 -25.04
C GLN A 231 3.62 -7.09 -26.24
N ARG A 232 3.74 -7.74 -27.40
CA ARG A 232 4.11 -7.10 -28.66
C ARG A 232 3.01 -6.22 -29.23
N GLU A 233 3.38 -5.26 -30.07
CA GLU A 233 2.47 -4.43 -30.89
C GLU A 233 1.42 -3.65 -30.07
N LYS A 234 1.63 -3.51 -28.77
CA LYS A 234 0.84 -2.69 -27.85
C LYS A 234 1.77 -1.75 -27.06
N PRO A 235 1.30 -0.58 -26.64
CA PRO A 235 2.08 0.27 -25.75
C PRO A 235 2.51 -0.51 -24.50
N LEU A 236 3.79 -0.43 -24.15
CA LEU A 236 4.34 -1.14 -23.01
C LEU A 236 4.15 -0.28 -21.76
N ARG A 237 3.19 -0.64 -20.92
CA ARG A 237 2.98 0.02 -19.63
C ARG A 237 3.82 -0.69 -18.56
N ILE A 238 4.79 0.03 -18.01
CA ILE A 238 5.62 -0.41 -16.88
C ILE A 238 5.24 0.44 -15.67
N ALA A 239 4.93 -0.20 -14.55
CA ALA A 239 4.43 0.48 -13.35
C ALA A 239 4.95 -0.18 -12.08
N GLY A 240 5.14 0.62 -11.04
CA GLY A 240 5.62 0.18 -9.74
C GLY A 240 5.42 1.24 -8.67
N THR A 241 6.19 1.13 -7.59
CA THR A 241 6.23 2.12 -6.51
C THR A 241 7.66 2.65 -6.31
N ALA A 242 7.75 3.88 -5.80
CA ALA A 242 8.99 4.52 -5.36
C ALA A 242 8.63 5.61 -4.34
N ASN A 243 9.60 6.34 -3.80
CA ASN A 243 9.27 7.44 -2.90
C ASN A 243 8.56 8.58 -3.66
N ALA A 244 7.66 9.27 -2.98
CA ALA A 244 6.87 10.35 -3.59
C ALA A 244 7.78 11.44 -4.19
N GLY A 245 7.45 11.89 -5.40
CA GLY A 245 8.21 12.93 -6.11
C GLY A 245 9.49 12.44 -6.78
N GLU A 246 9.92 11.18 -6.59
CA GLU A 246 11.07 10.65 -7.31
C GLU A 246 10.81 10.55 -8.81
N LYS A 247 11.83 10.87 -9.58
CA LYS A 247 11.83 10.66 -11.02
C LYS A 247 12.25 9.22 -11.32
N VAL A 248 11.34 8.45 -11.93
CA VAL A 248 11.61 7.09 -12.38
C VAL A 248 11.88 7.09 -13.89
N THR A 249 12.94 6.44 -14.27
CA THR A 249 13.33 6.23 -15.68
C THR A 249 13.24 4.76 -16.02
N VAL A 250 12.57 4.42 -17.12
CA VAL A 250 12.44 3.06 -17.66
C VAL A 250 13.09 3.01 -19.04
N SER A 251 13.91 1.98 -19.30
CA SER A 251 14.52 1.78 -20.61
C SER A 251 14.55 0.32 -21.02
N ILE A 252 14.32 0.06 -22.32
CA ILE A 252 14.40 -1.25 -22.95
C ILE A 252 14.71 -1.09 -24.44
N ALA A 253 15.66 -1.85 -24.98
CA ALA A 253 15.97 -1.89 -26.43
C ALA A 253 16.15 -0.49 -27.07
N GLY A 254 16.80 0.42 -26.37
CA GLY A 254 17.03 1.81 -26.85
C GLY A 254 15.86 2.77 -26.66
N GLN A 255 14.66 2.30 -26.31
CA GLN A 255 13.56 3.14 -25.89
C GLN A 255 13.75 3.61 -24.45
N LYS A 256 13.28 4.82 -24.13
CA LYS A 256 13.36 5.43 -22.79
C LYS A 256 12.08 6.19 -22.50
N GLY A 257 11.57 6.07 -21.28
CA GLY A 257 10.47 6.86 -20.75
C GLY A 257 10.70 7.26 -19.31
N GLU A 258 10.02 8.29 -18.85
CA GLU A 258 10.19 8.85 -17.51
C GLU A 258 8.82 9.16 -16.90
N ALA A 259 8.72 9.06 -15.59
CA ALA A 259 7.56 9.49 -14.81
C ALA A 259 8.01 10.06 -13.47
N ILE A 260 7.21 10.95 -12.90
CA ILE A 260 7.36 11.38 -11.49
C ILE A 260 6.40 10.55 -10.65
N THR A 261 6.91 10.00 -9.57
CA THR A 261 6.12 9.25 -8.59
C THR A 261 5.08 10.17 -7.94
N THR A 262 3.86 9.73 -7.91
CA THR A 262 2.75 10.46 -7.27
C THR A 262 2.87 10.48 -5.75
N SER A 263 2.08 11.30 -5.08
CA SER A 263 2.09 11.42 -3.61
C SER A 263 1.72 10.13 -2.87
N ASP A 264 1.07 9.18 -3.54
CA ASP A 264 0.74 7.85 -3.02
C ASP A 264 1.82 6.79 -3.34
N GLY A 265 2.99 7.22 -3.82
CA GLY A 265 4.14 6.36 -4.08
C GLY A 265 4.05 5.55 -5.37
N LYS A 266 3.07 5.81 -6.27
CA LYS A 266 2.89 5.07 -7.52
C LYS A 266 3.48 5.80 -8.71
N TRP A 267 3.97 5.04 -9.67
CA TRP A 267 4.42 5.56 -10.96
C TRP A 267 4.03 4.62 -12.11
N SER A 268 3.93 5.18 -13.31
CA SER A 268 3.69 4.42 -14.53
C SER A 268 4.34 5.12 -15.72
N VAL A 269 5.11 4.36 -16.49
CA VAL A 269 5.72 4.78 -17.75
C VAL A 269 5.09 3.99 -18.89
N ILE A 270 4.76 4.65 -19.98
CA ILE A 270 4.27 4.02 -21.21
C ILE A 270 5.33 4.20 -22.29
N LEU A 271 5.87 3.08 -22.77
CA LEU A 271 6.81 3.05 -23.91
C LEU A 271 6.07 2.70 -25.21
N PRO A 272 6.60 3.14 -26.36
CA PRO A 272 6.03 2.77 -27.65
C PRO A 272 5.93 1.26 -27.87
N PRO A 273 5.00 0.80 -28.75
CA PRO A 273 4.89 -0.60 -29.12
C PRO A 273 6.21 -1.17 -29.69
N MET A 274 6.50 -2.42 -29.37
CA MET A 274 7.63 -3.15 -29.92
C MET A 274 7.17 -4.35 -30.76
N LYS A 275 7.94 -4.70 -31.79
CA LYS A 275 7.78 -5.96 -32.53
C LYS A 275 8.32 -7.11 -31.69
N ALA A 276 7.85 -8.34 -32.01
CA ALA A 276 8.38 -9.56 -31.39
C ALA A 276 9.91 -9.65 -31.54
N GLY A 277 10.57 -10.11 -30.49
CA GLY A 277 12.04 -10.25 -30.46
C GLY A 277 12.60 -10.33 -29.05
N GLY A 278 13.90 -10.19 -28.95
CA GLY A 278 14.70 -10.31 -27.71
C GLY A 278 15.85 -11.32 -27.90
N PRO A 279 16.59 -11.63 -26.82
CA PRO A 279 16.38 -11.13 -25.45
C PRO A 279 16.85 -9.68 -25.23
N TYR A 280 16.13 -8.95 -24.40
CA TYR A 280 16.45 -7.59 -24.00
C TYR A 280 16.71 -7.49 -22.48
N THR A 281 17.23 -6.34 -22.06
CA THR A 281 17.26 -5.94 -20.64
C THR A 281 16.28 -4.80 -20.44
N LEU A 282 15.38 -4.93 -19.46
CA LEU A 282 14.54 -3.84 -18.94
C LEU A 282 15.25 -3.23 -17.74
N SER A 283 15.64 -1.96 -17.85
CA SER A 283 16.27 -1.21 -16.75
C SER A 283 15.30 -0.17 -16.20
N ILE A 284 15.20 -0.11 -14.87
CA ILE A 284 14.37 0.84 -14.15
C ILE A 284 15.26 1.51 -13.11
N SER A 285 15.28 2.84 -13.06
CA SER A 285 16.11 3.59 -12.11
C SER A 285 15.35 4.77 -11.53
N ALA A 286 15.58 5.00 -10.23
CA ALA A 286 15.13 6.14 -9.45
C ALA A 286 16.28 6.58 -8.53
N GLU A 287 16.12 7.66 -7.78
CA GLU A 287 17.10 8.06 -6.77
C GLU A 287 17.29 6.99 -5.71
N SER A 288 16.18 6.34 -5.30
CA SER A 288 16.16 5.30 -4.27
C SER A 288 16.71 3.94 -4.72
N GLY A 289 17.02 3.73 -6.01
CA GLY A 289 17.59 2.46 -6.46
C GLY A 289 17.53 2.23 -7.96
N LYS A 290 18.09 1.07 -8.35
CA LYS A 290 18.09 0.58 -9.74
C LYS A 290 17.74 -0.91 -9.77
N LEU A 291 16.92 -1.31 -10.74
CA LEU A 291 16.51 -2.68 -11.00
C LEU A 291 16.75 -2.99 -12.48
N ASP A 292 17.43 -4.10 -12.77
CA ASP A 292 17.65 -4.60 -14.10
C ASP A 292 17.05 -6.01 -14.22
N TYR A 293 16.15 -6.20 -15.17
CA TYR A 293 15.58 -7.51 -15.52
C TYR A 293 16.12 -7.95 -16.86
N THR A 294 16.71 -9.16 -16.89
CA THR A 294 17.39 -9.71 -18.05
C THR A 294 16.58 -10.79 -18.76
N ASN A 295 16.98 -11.14 -19.98
CA ASN A 295 16.35 -12.16 -20.81
C ASN A 295 14.85 -11.88 -21.08
N ILE A 296 14.53 -10.60 -21.30
CA ILE A 296 13.16 -10.16 -21.59
C ILE A 296 12.84 -10.39 -23.05
N LEU A 297 11.73 -11.04 -23.33
CA LEU A 297 11.21 -11.24 -24.68
C LEU A 297 10.00 -10.33 -24.93
N ILE A 298 9.84 -9.94 -26.19
CA ILE A 298 8.61 -9.26 -26.65
C ILE A 298 7.86 -10.28 -27.51
N GLY A 299 6.61 -10.58 -27.13
CA GLY A 299 5.84 -11.64 -27.78
C GLY A 299 4.35 -11.58 -27.42
N GLU A 300 3.68 -12.70 -27.52
CA GLU A 300 2.30 -12.87 -27.05
C GLU A 300 2.27 -13.18 -25.56
N VAL A 301 1.38 -12.52 -24.82
CA VAL A 301 1.18 -12.78 -23.38
C VAL A 301 -0.25 -13.16 -23.12
N TRP A 302 -0.47 -14.32 -22.48
CA TRP A 302 -1.80 -14.86 -22.24
C TRP A 302 -1.99 -15.23 -20.77
N LEU A 303 -3.13 -14.79 -20.21
CA LEU A 303 -3.60 -15.22 -18.90
C LEU A 303 -4.43 -16.50 -19.06
N CYS A 304 -3.92 -17.58 -18.52
CA CYS A 304 -4.56 -18.91 -18.51
C CYS A 304 -5.23 -19.07 -17.12
N SER A 305 -6.52 -18.79 -17.05
CA SER A 305 -7.28 -18.82 -15.79
C SER A 305 -8.36 -19.88 -15.82
N GLY A 306 -8.67 -20.45 -14.67
CA GLY A 306 -9.71 -21.45 -14.51
C GLY A 306 -9.59 -22.22 -13.19
N GLN A 307 -10.18 -23.39 -13.17
CA GLN A 307 -10.16 -24.31 -12.02
C GLN A 307 -9.48 -25.63 -12.40
N SER A 308 -9.84 -26.74 -11.79
CA SER A 308 -9.19 -28.06 -11.86
C SER A 308 -8.65 -28.47 -13.23
N ASN A 309 -9.39 -28.26 -14.33
CA ASN A 309 -8.92 -28.58 -15.67
C ASN A 309 -7.75 -27.70 -16.12
N MET A 310 -7.79 -26.40 -15.77
CA MET A 310 -6.70 -25.49 -16.08
C MET A 310 -5.50 -25.72 -15.13
N ALA A 311 -5.72 -26.17 -13.91
CA ALA A 311 -4.67 -26.54 -12.96
C ALA A 311 -4.05 -27.92 -13.26
N PHE A 312 -4.64 -28.73 -14.13
CA PHE A 312 -4.16 -30.08 -14.47
C PHE A 312 -2.77 -30.03 -15.10
N GLN A 313 -1.81 -30.65 -14.43
CA GLN A 313 -0.39 -30.56 -14.81
C GLN A 313 -0.01 -31.53 -15.93
N VAL A 314 1.00 -31.18 -16.71
CA VAL A 314 1.63 -32.06 -17.74
C VAL A 314 2.06 -33.38 -17.11
N SER A 315 2.57 -33.39 -15.89
CA SER A 315 2.94 -34.61 -15.14
C SER A 315 1.81 -35.61 -14.94
N SER A 316 0.57 -35.15 -14.98
CA SER A 316 -0.65 -35.98 -14.79
C SER A 316 -1.31 -36.35 -16.11
N ALA A 317 -0.79 -35.88 -17.25
CA ALA A 317 -1.29 -36.24 -18.58
C ALA A 317 -0.93 -37.68 -18.92
N VAL A 318 -1.65 -38.28 -19.88
CA VAL A 318 -1.31 -39.63 -20.40
C VAL A 318 0.11 -39.65 -20.97
N ASP A 319 0.80 -40.77 -20.82
CA ASP A 319 2.25 -40.86 -21.10
C ASP A 319 2.65 -40.38 -22.50
N SER A 320 1.83 -40.70 -23.52
CA SER A 320 2.10 -40.24 -24.89
C SER A 320 2.08 -38.72 -25.04
N GLN A 321 1.11 -38.07 -24.42
CA GLN A 321 0.99 -36.60 -24.45
C GLN A 321 2.06 -35.94 -23.60
N ARG A 322 2.30 -36.45 -22.40
CA ARG A 322 3.37 -35.98 -21.54
C ARG A 322 4.72 -36.03 -22.26
N LYS A 323 5.06 -37.18 -22.90
CA LYS A 323 6.30 -37.36 -23.64
C LYS A 323 6.42 -36.34 -24.76
N ALA A 324 5.34 -36.11 -25.53
CA ALA A 324 5.36 -35.15 -26.63
C ALA A 324 5.62 -33.71 -26.12
N PHE A 325 5.00 -33.30 -25.00
CA PHE A 325 5.23 -32.00 -24.41
C PHE A 325 6.67 -31.82 -23.90
N LEU A 326 7.23 -32.84 -23.26
CA LEU A 326 8.61 -32.77 -22.76
C LEU A 326 9.64 -32.79 -23.90
N GLU A 327 9.44 -33.56 -24.96
CA GLU A 327 10.27 -33.54 -26.17
C GLU A 327 10.22 -32.15 -26.86
N PHE A 328 9.07 -31.51 -26.89
CA PHE A 328 8.95 -30.13 -27.37
C PHE A 328 9.71 -29.17 -26.47
N ALA A 329 9.53 -29.26 -25.16
CA ALA A 329 10.18 -28.39 -24.17
C ALA A 329 11.71 -28.53 -24.16
N ALA A 330 12.23 -29.77 -24.44
CA ALA A 330 13.66 -30.02 -24.54
C ALA A 330 14.36 -29.22 -25.66
N ARG A 331 13.61 -28.77 -26.68
CA ARG A 331 14.10 -27.88 -27.74
C ARG A 331 14.29 -26.44 -27.28
N LYS A 332 13.93 -26.12 -26.02
CA LYS A 332 13.98 -24.79 -25.40
C LYS A 332 13.28 -23.71 -26.24
N PRO A 333 11.99 -23.89 -26.55
CA PRO A 333 11.24 -22.91 -27.34
C PRO A 333 11.17 -21.57 -26.59
N GLN A 334 10.91 -20.49 -27.34
CA GLN A 334 10.73 -19.15 -26.73
C GLN A 334 9.39 -19.01 -26.00
N ILE A 335 9.05 -19.99 -25.17
CA ILE A 335 7.92 -19.97 -24.26
C ILE A 335 8.43 -19.64 -22.86
N ARG A 336 7.69 -18.83 -22.14
CA ARG A 336 7.95 -18.45 -20.74
C ARG A 336 6.73 -18.74 -19.90
N LEU A 337 6.95 -19.22 -18.69
CA LEU A 337 5.93 -19.74 -17.78
C LEU A 337 5.94 -18.94 -16.47
N PHE A 338 4.80 -18.37 -16.11
CA PHE A 338 4.58 -17.71 -14.83
C PHE A 338 3.44 -18.42 -14.11
N ASP A 339 3.75 -19.17 -13.06
CA ASP A 339 2.81 -20.06 -12.36
C ASP A 339 2.41 -19.45 -11.01
N MET A 340 1.18 -18.92 -10.92
CA MET A 340 0.60 -18.32 -9.70
C MET A 340 0.02 -19.41 -8.81
N LYS A 341 0.86 -20.11 -8.06
CA LYS A 341 0.42 -21.19 -7.17
C LYS A 341 -0.25 -20.65 -5.91
N PRO A 342 -1.47 -21.12 -5.59
CA PRO A 342 -2.12 -20.72 -4.36
C PRO A 342 -1.36 -21.22 -3.12
N ARG A 343 -1.49 -20.50 -2.01
CA ARG A 343 -0.93 -20.92 -0.71
C ARG A 343 -1.77 -21.98 -0.01
N TRP A 344 -3.05 -22.05 -0.32
CA TRP A 344 -3.98 -23.00 0.31
C TRP A 344 -4.19 -24.26 -0.54
N LEU A 345 -4.65 -25.31 0.11
CA LEU A 345 -5.10 -26.54 -0.56
C LEU A 345 -6.62 -26.47 -0.72
N THR A 346 -7.11 -26.53 -1.95
CA THR A 346 -8.54 -26.34 -2.30
C THR A 346 -9.48 -27.34 -1.64
N ASN A 347 -9.01 -28.55 -1.34
CA ASN A 347 -9.81 -29.62 -0.76
C ASN A 347 -9.45 -29.93 0.70
N ALA A 348 -8.68 -29.08 1.36
CA ALA A 348 -8.37 -29.25 2.78
C ALA A 348 -9.61 -28.94 3.63
N VAL A 349 -9.92 -29.83 4.58
CA VAL A 349 -10.98 -29.59 5.57
C VAL A 349 -10.57 -28.49 6.53
N GLU A 350 -9.28 -28.44 6.85
CA GLU A 350 -8.68 -27.41 7.70
C GLU A 350 -7.39 -26.91 7.06
N TRP A 351 -7.15 -25.61 7.16
CA TRP A 351 -5.89 -25.01 6.75
C TRP A 351 -5.02 -24.75 7.97
N ASP A 352 -3.71 -24.92 7.83
CA ASP A 352 -2.77 -24.62 8.89
C ASP A 352 -2.75 -23.12 9.21
N ILE A 353 -2.30 -22.79 10.43
CA ILE A 353 -2.29 -21.43 10.96
C ILE A 353 -1.46 -20.48 10.07
N SER A 354 -0.36 -20.96 9.48
CA SER A 354 0.50 -20.12 8.63
C SER A 354 -0.18 -19.78 7.30
N THR A 355 -0.96 -20.71 6.76
CA THR A 355 -1.80 -20.47 5.57
C THR A 355 -2.89 -19.45 5.87
N LEU A 356 -3.63 -19.63 6.99
CA LEU A 356 -4.66 -18.66 7.42
C LEU A 356 -4.08 -17.27 7.66
N ASP A 357 -2.93 -17.18 8.32
CA ASP A 357 -2.24 -15.91 8.57
C ASP A 357 -1.80 -15.22 7.26
N SER A 358 -1.31 -16.00 6.30
CA SER A 358 -0.97 -15.49 4.97
C SER A 358 -2.20 -14.97 4.20
N LEU A 359 -3.32 -15.71 4.25
CA LEU A 359 -4.57 -15.30 3.62
C LEU A 359 -5.14 -14.02 4.26
N ASN A 360 -5.07 -13.91 5.59
CA ASN A 360 -5.46 -12.70 6.31
C ASN A 360 -4.62 -11.47 5.91
N ARG A 361 -3.38 -11.70 5.48
CA ARG A 361 -2.49 -10.65 4.94
C ARG A 361 -2.64 -10.46 3.43
N LEU A 362 -3.67 -11.02 2.81
CA LEU A 362 -3.94 -10.96 1.37
C LEU A 362 -2.84 -11.59 0.50
N GLN A 363 -2.04 -12.48 1.09
CA GLN A 363 -0.97 -13.19 0.41
C GLN A 363 -1.50 -14.50 -0.18
N TYR A 364 -2.36 -14.41 -1.16
CA TYR A 364 -3.07 -15.56 -1.74
C TYR A 364 -2.16 -16.51 -2.50
N TYR A 365 -1.07 -16.02 -3.06
CA TYR A 365 -0.17 -16.81 -3.90
C TYR A 365 1.21 -16.92 -3.26
N ARG A 366 1.91 -18.00 -3.59
CA ARG A 366 3.32 -18.18 -3.27
C ARG A 366 4.16 -17.26 -4.14
N ASP A 367 5.33 -16.88 -3.66
CA ASP A 367 6.28 -16.14 -4.46
C ASP A 367 6.64 -16.95 -5.72
N THR A 368 6.63 -16.30 -6.85
CA THR A 368 6.88 -16.90 -8.15
C THR A 368 7.64 -15.95 -9.05
N GLU A 369 8.18 -16.48 -10.13
CA GLU A 369 8.92 -15.74 -11.15
C GLU A 369 8.69 -16.34 -12.52
N TRP A 370 8.99 -15.61 -13.57
CA TRP A 370 9.00 -16.13 -14.93
C TRP A 370 10.12 -17.17 -15.13
N LYS A 371 9.77 -18.30 -15.67
CA LYS A 371 10.69 -19.41 -15.96
C LYS A 371 10.77 -19.69 -17.45
N GLU A 372 11.97 -20.08 -17.89
CA GLU A 372 12.16 -20.62 -19.24
C GLU A 372 11.45 -21.96 -19.39
N CYS A 373 10.96 -22.23 -20.60
CA CYS A 373 10.42 -23.53 -20.95
C CYS A 373 11.55 -24.55 -21.05
N ASN A 374 11.46 -25.57 -20.22
CA ASN A 374 12.29 -26.78 -20.29
C ASN A 374 11.47 -27.96 -19.74
N GLU A 375 12.04 -29.16 -19.74
CA GLU A 375 11.34 -30.39 -19.32
C GLU A 375 10.85 -30.28 -17.87
N GLU A 376 11.64 -29.74 -16.95
CA GLU A 376 11.28 -29.61 -15.53
C GLU A 376 10.12 -28.62 -15.32
N THR A 377 10.26 -27.41 -15.85
CA THR A 377 9.26 -26.35 -15.69
C THR A 377 7.95 -26.70 -16.38
N THR A 378 8.01 -27.32 -17.56
CA THR A 378 6.86 -27.78 -18.32
C THR A 378 6.12 -28.92 -17.62
N ASN A 379 6.85 -29.91 -17.07
CA ASN A 379 6.24 -31.05 -16.39
C ASN A 379 5.35 -30.66 -15.21
N ARG A 380 5.63 -29.53 -14.58
CA ARG A 380 4.88 -28.99 -13.42
C ARG A 380 3.85 -27.93 -13.81
N PHE A 381 3.78 -27.54 -15.07
CA PHE A 381 2.88 -26.51 -15.57
C PHE A 381 1.55 -27.09 -16.06
N SER A 382 0.54 -26.27 -16.29
CA SER A 382 -0.76 -26.66 -16.85
C SER A 382 -0.61 -27.31 -18.23
N ALA A 383 -1.15 -28.51 -18.42
CA ALA A 383 -1.15 -29.20 -19.70
C ALA A 383 -1.98 -28.45 -20.75
N VAL A 384 -3.14 -27.90 -20.36
CA VAL A 384 -4.02 -27.14 -21.27
C VAL A 384 -3.37 -25.83 -21.69
N ALA A 385 -2.84 -25.07 -20.72
CA ALA A 385 -2.15 -23.82 -21.02
C ALA A 385 -0.89 -24.05 -21.86
N PHE A 386 -0.15 -25.13 -21.58
CA PHE A 386 1.06 -25.47 -22.34
C PHE A 386 0.75 -25.88 -23.78
N ALA A 387 -0.28 -26.73 -23.99
CA ALA A 387 -0.73 -27.12 -25.34
C ALA A 387 -1.12 -25.90 -26.18
N PHE A 388 -1.88 -24.96 -25.56
CA PHE A 388 -2.24 -23.69 -26.20
C PHE A 388 -1.00 -22.84 -26.55
N GLY A 389 -0.06 -22.70 -25.62
CA GLY A 389 1.19 -21.96 -25.83
C GLY A 389 2.06 -22.57 -26.92
N GLN A 390 2.13 -23.91 -26.98
CA GLN A 390 2.84 -24.63 -28.06
C GLN A 390 2.21 -24.32 -29.43
N MET A 391 0.88 -24.45 -29.54
CA MET A 391 0.15 -24.15 -30.79
C MET A 391 0.37 -22.70 -31.25
N LEU A 392 0.37 -21.74 -30.33
CA LEU A 392 0.66 -20.33 -30.63
C LEU A 392 2.10 -20.14 -31.10
N SER A 393 3.07 -20.74 -30.40
CA SER A 393 4.48 -20.66 -30.74
C SER A 393 4.74 -21.23 -32.14
N ASP A 394 4.15 -22.40 -32.44
CA ASP A 394 4.29 -23.07 -33.75
C ASP A 394 3.60 -22.28 -34.88
N SER A 395 2.46 -21.63 -34.60
CA SER A 395 1.69 -20.92 -35.62
C SER A 395 2.23 -19.51 -35.90
N LEU A 396 2.62 -18.79 -34.86
CA LEU A 396 3.01 -17.38 -34.96
C LEU A 396 4.50 -17.16 -35.06
N GLN A 397 5.32 -18.14 -34.69
CA GLN A 397 6.78 -18.09 -34.69
C GLN A 397 7.31 -16.86 -33.89
N VAL A 398 6.66 -16.55 -32.76
CA VAL A 398 7.03 -15.44 -31.86
C VAL A 398 7.16 -15.97 -30.44
N PRO A 399 7.84 -15.24 -29.53
CA PRO A 399 7.86 -15.58 -28.11
C PRO A 399 6.45 -15.62 -27.52
N VAL A 400 6.22 -16.54 -26.59
CA VAL A 400 4.93 -16.72 -25.90
C VAL A 400 5.13 -16.74 -24.39
N GLY A 401 4.43 -15.87 -23.67
CA GLY A 401 4.33 -15.82 -22.22
C GLY A 401 2.99 -16.37 -21.73
N LEU A 402 3.03 -17.36 -20.85
CA LEU A 402 1.84 -17.97 -20.25
C LEU A 402 1.81 -17.66 -18.76
N ILE A 403 0.77 -16.96 -18.32
CA ILE A 403 0.51 -16.68 -16.90
C ILE A 403 -0.59 -17.63 -16.46
N LEU A 404 -0.26 -18.58 -15.59
CA LEU A 404 -1.23 -19.52 -15.04
C LEU A 404 -1.80 -18.99 -13.73
N ASN A 405 -3.11 -18.81 -13.68
CA ASN A 405 -3.89 -18.49 -12.48
C ASN A 405 -5.08 -19.44 -12.40
N ALA A 406 -4.84 -20.63 -11.87
CA ALA A 406 -5.86 -21.68 -11.72
C ALA A 406 -5.83 -22.31 -10.34
N ILE A 407 -7.02 -22.63 -9.83
CA ILE A 407 -7.27 -23.20 -8.50
C ILE A 407 -8.05 -24.51 -8.65
#